data_a885ca74c3e22ef66c8c32bd03b540c6
#
_entry.id   a885ca74c3e22ef66c8c32bd03b540c6
#
_cell.length_a   1.000
_cell.length_b   1.000
_cell.length_c   1.000
_cell.angle_alpha   90.00
_cell.angle_beta   90.00
_cell.angle_gamma   90.00
#
_symmetry.space_group_name_H-M   'P 1'
#
loop_
_entity.id
_entity.type
_entity.pdbx_description
1 polymer ?
#
loop_
_entity_poly.entity_id
_entity_poly.type
_entity_poly.pdbx_seq_one_letter_code
_entity_poly.pdbx_strand_id
1 'polypeptide(L)'
;MTDEKRTVGENERIAIARAVIYRFLSRCFSHPDKDLPGLFDSARIEEFLQSWRYLGLDAEEAVARITNWLTRYPDYGTALLELDKEYTRLFITAYPKVVAPPYSSVYLDKERLIWGKSTAEAAKLYEAAGLGISENFHDIPDHIAAEFEFASYLISEQLRDRDNSTRITALDQIQKDFLIGHLLRWSPEFLSRVAEFSQIPFYQVVADLAREFLVLETQHLEKVHH
;
A
#
# COMPACT_ATOMS: atom_id res chain seq x y z
N MET A 1 -1.41 5.55 -36.83
CA MET A 1 -2.24 6.36 -35.89
C MET A 1 -3.14 5.53 -34.96
N THR A 2 -3.36 4.24 -35.19
CA THR A 2 -4.25 3.36 -34.41
C THR A 2 -3.56 2.59 -33.27
N ASP A 3 -2.29 2.25 -33.44
CA ASP A 3 -1.53 1.45 -32.45
C ASP A 3 -1.06 2.28 -31.25
N GLU A 4 -0.59 3.48 -31.48
CA GLU A 4 -0.08 4.42 -30.46
C GLU A 4 -1.20 4.90 -29.49
N LYS A 5 -2.41 5.17 -30.01
CA LYS A 5 -3.59 5.50 -29.19
C LYS A 5 -4.12 4.33 -28.35
N ARG A 6 -3.92 3.10 -28.85
CA ARG A 6 -4.32 1.89 -28.13
C ARG A 6 -3.38 1.62 -26.97
N THR A 7 -2.08 1.82 -27.17
CA THR A 7 -1.01 1.66 -26.16
C THR A 7 -1.10 2.70 -25.04
N VAL A 8 -1.42 3.98 -25.37
CA VAL A 8 -1.61 5.03 -24.37
C VAL A 8 -2.79 4.73 -23.44
N GLY A 9 -3.92 4.29 -24.00
CA GLY A 9 -5.09 3.93 -23.18
C GLY A 9 -4.86 2.70 -22.29
N GLU A 10 -4.00 1.78 -22.69
CA GLU A 10 -3.64 0.60 -21.91
C GLU A 10 -2.72 0.97 -20.73
N ASN A 11 -1.69 1.77 -20.97
CA ASN A 11 -0.81 2.28 -19.92
C ASN A 11 -1.56 3.10 -18.86
N GLU A 12 -2.51 3.92 -19.30
CA GLU A 12 -3.37 4.71 -18.40
C GLU A 12 -4.21 3.81 -17.47
N ARG A 13 -4.79 2.74 -18.02
CA ARG A 13 -5.56 1.76 -17.22
C ARG A 13 -4.68 0.99 -16.24
N ILE A 14 -3.47 0.59 -16.63
CA ILE A 14 -2.48 -0.02 -15.74
C ILE A 14 -2.15 0.93 -14.60
N ALA A 15 -1.88 2.20 -14.89
CA ALA A 15 -1.59 3.19 -13.86
C ALA A 15 -2.78 3.38 -12.89
N ILE A 16 -4.00 3.50 -13.40
CA ILE A 16 -5.21 3.59 -12.57
C ILE A 16 -5.35 2.35 -11.68
N ALA A 17 -5.20 1.15 -12.22
CA ALA A 17 -5.29 -0.09 -11.46
C ALA A 17 -4.25 -0.14 -10.34
N ARG A 18 -3.00 0.24 -10.61
CA ARG A 18 -1.94 0.34 -9.61
C ARG A 18 -2.29 1.32 -8.49
N ALA A 19 -2.76 2.52 -8.84
CA ALA A 19 -3.16 3.54 -7.86
C ALA A 19 -4.32 3.06 -6.96
N VAL A 20 -5.31 2.36 -7.52
CA VAL A 20 -6.43 1.77 -6.76
C VAL A 20 -5.91 0.73 -5.76
N ILE A 21 -5.02 -0.15 -6.19
CA ILE A 21 -4.47 -1.20 -5.32
C ILE A 21 -3.64 -0.59 -4.19
N TYR A 22 -2.75 0.35 -4.46
CA TYR A 22 -1.97 1.03 -3.44
C TYR A 22 -2.88 1.72 -2.40
N ARG A 23 -3.92 2.43 -2.84
CA ARG A 23 -4.88 3.08 -1.94
C ARG A 23 -5.64 2.07 -1.09
N PHE A 24 -6.06 0.94 -1.67
CA PHE A 24 -6.70 -0.14 -0.92
C PHE A 24 -5.76 -0.71 0.15
N LEU A 25 -4.51 -1.00 -0.19
CA LEU A 25 -3.50 -1.50 0.75
C LEU A 25 -3.19 -0.49 1.85
N SER A 26 -3.02 0.80 1.50
CA SER A 26 -2.88 1.88 2.49
C SER A 26 -4.01 1.83 3.51
N ARG A 27 -5.24 1.73 3.04
CA ARG A 27 -6.40 1.70 3.90
C ARG A 27 -6.46 0.47 4.80
N CYS A 28 -6.06 -0.69 4.29
CA CYS A 28 -6.02 -1.94 5.08
C CYS A 28 -4.94 -1.94 6.16
N PHE A 29 -3.83 -1.23 5.97
CA PHE A 29 -2.76 -1.08 6.96
C PHE A 29 -2.87 0.17 7.84
N SER A 30 -3.83 1.05 7.60
CA SER A 30 -4.16 2.15 8.52
C SER A 30 -4.82 1.60 9.78
N HIS A 31 -4.80 2.39 10.86
CA HIS A 31 -5.54 2.02 12.08
C HIS A 31 -7.01 1.75 11.73
N PRO A 32 -7.58 0.62 12.16
CA PRO A 32 -8.95 0.25 11.85
C PRO A 32 -9.95 1.31 12.34
N ASP A 33 -10.87 1.70 11.48
CA ASP A 33 -11.96 2.58 11.82
C ASP A 33 -13.30 2.02 11.28
N LYS A 34 -14.40 2.72 11.58
CA LYS A 34 -15.77 2.31 11.20
C LYS A 34 -15.97 2.11 9.69
N ASP A 35 -15.11 2.71 8.85
CA ASP A 35 -15.24 2.66 7.39
C ASP A 35 -14.43 1.51 6.78
N LEU A 36 -13.51 0.89 7.54
CA LEU A 36 -12.66 -0.19 7.05
C LEU A 36 -13.45 -1.43 6.62
N PRO A 37 -14.44 -1.96 7.38
CA PRO A 37 -15.23 -3.09 6.91
C PRO A 37 -16.00 -2.81 5.62
N GLY A 38 -16.41 -1.55 5.39
CA GLY A 38 -17.12 -1.13 4.19
C GLY A 38 -16.26 -1.10 2.91
N LEU A 39 -14.93 -1.31 3.01
CA LEU A 39 -14.09 -1.55 1.83
C LEU A 39 -14.43 -2.87 1.13
N PHE A 40 -15.00 -3.80 1.89
CA PHE A 40 -15.38 -5.12 1.41
C PHE A 40 -16.85 -5.21 0.98
N ASP A 41 -17.55 -4.08 0.91
CA ASP A 41 -18.88 -3.98 0.29
C ASP A 41 -18.76 -4.16 -1.22
N SER A 42 -19.81 -4.74 -1.82
CA SER A 42 -19.82 -5.26 -3.19
C SER A 42 -19.28 -4.29 -4.26
N ALA A 43 -19.59 -2.99 -4.17
CA ALA A 43 -19.16 -2.02 -5.18
C ALA A 43 -17.66 -1.68 -5.07
N ARG A 44 -17.13 -1.48 -3.87
CA ARG A 44 -15.72 -1.12 -3.65
C ARG A 44 -14.78 -2.29 -3.88
N ILE A 45 -15.19 -3.48 -3.44
CA ILE A 45 -14.41 -4.68 -3.66
C ILE A 45 -14.37 -5.07 -5.14
N GLU A 46 -15.43 -4.81 -5.89
CA GLU A 46 -15.44 -5.07 -7.34
C GLU A 46 -14.43 -4.16 -8.08
N GLU A 47 -14.33 -2.88 -7.73
CA GLU A 47 -13.31 -1.97 -8.29
C GLU A 47 -11.89 -2.49 -8.01
N PHE A 48 -11.63 -2.97 -6.78
CA PHE A 48 -10.36 -3.59 -6.42
C PHE A 48 -10.09 -4.86 -7.24
N LEU A 49 -11.06 -5.79 -7.32
CA LEU A 49 -10.92 -7.03 -8.08
C LEU A 49 -10.73 -6.78 -9.58
N GLN A 50 -11.42 -5.79 -10.14
CA GLN A 50 -11.21 -5.39 -11.55
C GLN A 50 -9.80 -4.87 -11.77
N SER A 51 -9.29 -4.03 -10.85
CA SER A 51 -7.93 -3.51 -10.93
C SER A 51 -6.90 -4.64 -10.84
N TRP A 52 -7.14 -5.63 -9.98
CA TRP A 52 -6.28 -6.80 -9.81
C TRP A 52 -6.24 -7.66 -11.08
N ARG A 53 -7.42 -7.99 -11.63
CA ARG A 53 -7.55 -8.73 -12.91
C ARG A 53 -6.92 -7.98 -14.09
N TYR A 54 -7.01 -6.65 -14.11
CA TYR A 54 -6.42 -5.84 -15.16
C TYR A 54 -4.88 -5.94 -15.18
N LEU A 55 -4.26 -6.17 -14.04
CA LEU A 55 -2.81 -6.43 -13.92
C LEU A 55 -2.44 -7.90 -14.17
N GLY A 56 -3.39 -8.76 -14.54
CA GLY A 56 -3.16 -10.18 -14.78
C GLY A 56 -3.06 -11.03 -13.51
N LEU A 57 -3.55 -10.50 -12.39
CA LEU A 57 -3.57 -11.16 -11.08
C LEU A 57 -4.99 -11.60 -10.72
N ASP A 58 -5.13 -12.55 -9.78
CA ASP A 58 -6.41 -13.01 -9.23
C ASP A 58 -6.43 -12.87 -7.71
N ALA A 59 -7.42 -12.15 -7.20
CA ALA A 59 -7.62 -11.93 -5.78
C ALA A 59 -8.99 -12.42 -5.27
N GLU A 60 -9.78 -13.12 -6.09
CA GLU A 60 -11.16 -13.48 -5.74
C GLU A 60 -11.23 -14.40 -4.52
N GLU A 61 -10.40 -15.45 -4.49
CA GLU A 61 -10.34 -16.36 -3.34
C GLU A 61 -9.81 -15.64 -2.07
N ALA A 62 -8.80 -14.80 -2.23
CA ALA A 62 -8.22 -14.02 -1.15
C ALA A 62 -9.26 -13.09 -0.52
N VAL A 63 -9.98 -12.33 -1.34
CA VAL A 63 -11.07 -11.45 -0.89
C VAL A 63 -12.20 -12.24 -0.26
N ALA A 64 -12.60 -13.39 -0.84
CA ALA A 64 -13.62 -14.25 -0.27
C ALA A 64 -13.25 -14.76 1.13
N ARG A 65 -11.98 -15.01 1.43
CA ARG A 65 -11.52 -15.37 2.78
C ARG A 65 -11.77 -14.25 3.80
N ILE A 66 -11.53 -13.00 3.41
CA ILE A 66 -11.79 -11.84 4.27
C ILE A 66 -13.29 -11.64 4.46
N THR A 67 -14.07 -11.62 3.40
CA THR A 67 -15.52 -11.41 3.48
C THR A 67 -16.21 -12.51 4.28
N ASN A 68 -15.84 -13.78 4.10
CA ASN A 68 -16.33 -14.90 4.90
C ASN A 68 -15.94 -14.79 6.37
N TRP A 69 -14.78 -14.19 6.69
CA TRP A 69 -14.42 -13.93 8.07
C TRP A 69 -15.24 -12.80 8.67
N LEU A 70 -15.47 -11.70 7.94
CA LEU A 70 -16.31 -10.59 8.37
C LEU A 70 -17.76 -11.02 8.66
N THR A 71 -18.33 -11.91 7.85
CA THR A 71 -19.71 -12.40 8.03
C THR A 71 -19.93 -13.28 9.26
N ARG A 72 -18.87 -13.67 9.97
CA ARG A 72 -18.99 -14.40 11.25
C ARG A 72 -19.45 -13.51 12.41
N TYR A 73 -19.39 -12.20 12.24
CA TYR A 73 -19.75 -11.22 13.25
C TYR A 73 -21.16 -10.68 13.00
N PRO A 74 -21.93 -10.38 14.06
CA PRO A 74 -23.31 -9.94 13.92
C PRO A 74 -23.43 -8.57 13.24
N ASP A 75 -22.38 -7.76 13.34
CA ASP A 75 -22.30 -6.42 12.76
C ASP A 75 -20.83 -5.99 12.56
N TYR A 76 -20.65 -4.91 11.79
CA TYR A 76 -19.33 -4.36 11.51
C TYR A 76 -18.62 -3.80 12.76
N GLY A 77 -19.35 -3.32 13.77
CA GLY A 77 -18.74 -2.82 15.00
C GLY A 77 -18.02 -3.94 15.77
N THR A 78 -18.64 -5.12 15.84
CA THR A 78 -18.01 -6.30 16.45
C THR A 78 -16.80 -6.79 15.67
N ALA A 79 -16.89 -6.83 14.33
CA ALA A 79 -15.75 -7.16 13.47
C ALA A 79 -14.59 -6.15 13.64
N LEU A 80 -14.93 -4.86 13.76
CA LEU A 80 -13.96 -3.79 13.97
C LEU A 80 -13.19 -3.97 15.28
N LEU A 81 -13.83 -4.39 16.35
CA LEU A 81 -13.15 -4.66 17.63
C LEU A 81 -12.09 -5.77 17.49
N GLU A 82 -12.37 -6.80 16.70
CA GLU A 82 -11.39 -7.88 16.46
C GLU A 82 -10.25 -7.40 15.55
N LEU A 83 -10.54 -6.56 14.56
CA LEU A 83 -9.51 -5.91 13.73
C LEU A 83 -8.60 -5.02 14.58
N ASP A 84 -9.15 -4.19 15.46
CA ASP A 84 -8.41 -3.29 16.33
C ASP A 84 -7.52 -4.03 17.35
N LYS A 85 -8.03 -5.10 17.95
CA LYS A 85 -7.23 -5.98 18.82
C LYS A 85 -6.03 -6.56 18.09
N GLU A 86 -6.26 -7.07 16.89
CA GLU A 86 -5.19 -7.69 16.11
C GLU A 86 -4.21 -6.65 15.57
N TYR A 87 -4.69 -5.48 15.13
CA TYR A 87 -3.86 -4.34 14.76
C TYR A 87 -2.92 -3.95 15.91
N THR A 88 -3.50 -3.77 17.10
CA THR A 88 -2.74 -3.43 18.29
C THR A 88 -1.67 -4.48 18.60
N ARG A 89 -2.04 -5.77 18.53
CA ARG A 89 -1.12 -6.88 18.79
C ARG A 89 0.03 -6.98 17.77
N LEU A 90 -0.27 -6.79 16.48
CA LEU A 90 0.73 -6.90 15.42
C LEU A 90 1.66 -5.69 15.36
N PHE A 91 1.12 -4.48 15.51
CA PHE A 91 1.76 -3.25 15.08
C PHE A 91 2.11 -2.29 16.21
N ILE A 92 1.40 -2.31 17.36
CA ILE A 92 1.56 -1.32 18.42
C ILE A 92 2.21 -1.91 19.65
N THR A 93 1.69 -2.99 20.21
CA THR A 93 2.17 -3.54 21.47
C THR A 93 2.07 -5.06 21.53
N ALA A 94 3.18 -5.70 21.85
CA ALA A 94 3.26 -7.12 22.15
C ALA A 94 4.44 -7.41 23.10
N TYR A 95 4.30 -8.42 23.94
CA TYR A 95 5.39 -8.87 24.80
C TYR A 95 6.09 -10.08 24.16
N PRO A 96 7.45 -10.18 24.13
CA PRO A 96 8.41 -9.20 24.66
C PRO A 96 8.69 -8.00 23.73
N LYS A 97 8.19 -8.01 22.52
CA LYS A 97 8.34 -6.90 21.52
C LYS A 97 7.22 -6.93 20.49
N VAL A 98 7.00 -5.79 19.83
CA VAL A 98 6.05 -5.67 18.70
C VAL A 98 6.42 -6.66 17.60
N VAL A 99 5.40 -7.34 17.08
CA VAL A 99 5.59 -8.46 16.14
C VAL A 99 6.04 -7.96 14.76
N ALA A 100 5.33 -6.99 14.21
CA ALA A 100 5.59 -6.42 12.90
C ALA A 100 5.42 -4.88 12.95
N PRO A 101 6.38 -4.13 13.52
CA PRO A 101 6.29 -2.66 13.53
C PRO A 101 6.13 -2.14 12.09
N PRO A 102 5.14 -1.27 11.80
CA PRO A 102 4.81 -0.88 10.44
C PRO A 102 5.61 0.33 9.94
N TYR A 103 6.89 0.45 10.33
CA TYR A 103 7.76 1.60 10.08
C TYR A 103 9.06 1.19 9.41
N SER A 104 9.42 1.84 8.29
CA SER A 104 10.66 1.52 7.54
C SER A 104 11.92 1.66 8.37
N SER A 105 11.98 2.63 9.28
CA SER A 105 13.12 2.87 10.17
C SER A 105 13.46 1.68 11.07
N VAL A 106 12.46 0.88 11.43
CA VAL A 106 12.70 -0.35 12.24
C VAL A 106 13.41 -1.44 11.42
N TYR A 107 13.29 -1.43 10.11
CA TYR A 107 13.90 -2.45 9.23
C TYR A 107 15.18 -1.96 8.56
N LEU A 108 15.25 -0.70 8.18
CA LEU A 108 16.36 -0.15 7.39
C LEU A 108 17.48 0.45 8.26
N ASP A 109 17.13 1.02 9.41
CA ASP A 109 18.11 1.71 10.27
C ASP A 109 18.78 0.73 11.24
N LYS A 110 20.06 1.02 11.57
CA LYS A 110 20.85 0.14 12.46
C LYS A 110 20.28 0.06 13.88
N GLU A 111 19.78 1.19 14.38
CA GLU A 111 19.22 1.34 15.70
C GLU A 111 17.88 0.63 15.86
N ARG A 112 17.18 0.36 14.75
CA ARG A 112 15.85 -0.26 14.71
C ARG A 112 14.81 0.47 15.58
N LEU A 113 14.90 1.79 15.60
CA LEU A 113 14.01 2.66 16.35
C LEU A 113 13.10 3.43 15.39
N ILE A 114 11.90 3.75 15.88
CA ILE A 114 10.98 4.66 15.20
C ILE A 114 11.59 6.07 15.20
N TRP A 115 11.33 6.88 14.17
CA TRP A 115 11.92 8.21 13.94
C TRP A 115 13.42 8.16 13.60
N GLY A 116 13.81 7.26 12.75
CA GLY A 116 15.19 7.12 12.30
C GLY A 116 15.52 7.93 11.03
N LYS A 117 16.67 7.58 10.45
CA LYS A 117 17.13 8.19 9.20
C LYS A 117 16.17 7.93 8.06
N SER A 118 15.62 6.71 7.96
CA SER A 118 14.67 6.31 6.92
C SER A 118 13.37 7.10 7.00
N THR A 119 12.91 7.50 8.20
CA THR A 119 11.76 8.40 8.37
C THR A 119 12.01 9.77 7.70
N ALA A 120 13.21 10.35 7.90
CA ALA A 120 13.57 11.62 7.27
C ALA A 120 13.76 11.48 5.75
N GLU A 121 14.21 10.33 5.27
CA GLU A 121 14.31 10.03 3.83
C GLU A 121 12.92 9.96 3.18
N ALA A 122 11.96 9.27 3.79
CA ALA A 122 10.56 9.25 3.33
C ALA A 122 9.96 10.66 3.25
N ALA A 123 10.11 11.46 4.32
CA ALA A 123 9.61 12.83 4.36
C ALA A 123 10.17 13.70 3.22
N LYS A 124 11.47 13.59 2.92
CA LYS A 124 12.09 14.32 1.79
C LYS A 124 11.52 13.93 0.43
N LEU A 125 11.19 12.65 0.23
CA LEU A 125 10.55 12.20 -1.01
C LEU A 125 9.14 12.79 -1.15
N TYR A 126 8.40 12.90 -0.05
CA TYR A 126 7.08 13.55 -0.03
C TYR A 126 7.19 15.03 -0.38
N GLU A 127 8.12 15.75 0.23
CA GLU A 127 8.40 17.17 -0.07
C GLU A 127 8.80 17.38 -1.54
N ALA A 128 9.66 16.51 -2.09
CA ALA A 128 10.08 16.57 -3.48
C ALA A 128 8.92 16.39 -4.47
N ALA A 129 7.90 15.61 -4.09
CA ALA A 129 6.67 15.45 -4.87
C ALA A 129 5.69 16.62 -4.70
N GLY A 130 5.94 17.55 -3.79
CA GLY A 130 5.10 18.71 -3.49
C GLY A 130 4.09 18.47 -2.37
N LEU A 131 4.24 17.38 -1.60
CA LEU A 131 3.45 17.13 -0.40
C LEU A 131 4.14 17.78 0.80
N GLY A 132 3.47 18.78 1.41
CA GLY A 132 3.85 19.26 2.74
C GLY A 132 3.40 18.26 3.81
N ILE A 133 4.22 18.04 4.83
CA ILE A 133 3.75 17.35 6.03
C ILE A 133 2.76 18.31 6.70
N SER A 134 1.47 17.99 6.61
CA SER A 134 0.42 18.75 7.27
C SER A 134 0.58 18.64 8.80
N GLU A 135 0.31 19.72 9.53
CA GLU A 135 0.23 19.68 11.01
C GLU A 135 -0.85 18.68 11.51
N ASN A 136 -1.78 18.30 10.64
CA ASN A 136 -2.81 17.29 10.89
C ASN A 136 -2.40 15.87 10.45
N PHE A 137 -1.17 15.67 9.95
CA PHE A 137 -0.65 14.35 9.65
C PHE A 137 -0.28 13.67 10.97
N HIS A 138 -1.15 12.80 11.45
CA HIS A 138 -1.04 12.17 12.77
C HIS A 138 -0.18 10.92 12.76
N ASP A 139 0.30 10.47 11.59
CA ASP A 139 1.15 9.29 11.47
C ASP A 139 2.60 9.65 11.12
N ILE A 140 3.52 8.71 11.36
CA ILE A 140 4.93 8.91 11.05
C ILE A 140 5.12 8.71 9.53
N PRO A 141 5.90 9.57 8.83
CA PRO A 141 6.05 9.49 7.37
C PRO A 141 6.45 8.14 6.82
N ASP A 142 7.18 7.33 7.57
CA ASP A 142 7.64 5.99 7.19
C ASP A 142 6.72 4.85 7.63
N HIS A 143 5.47 5.14 7.98
CA HIS A 143 4.45 4.12 8.21
C HIS A 143 4.00 3.50 6.89
N ILE A 144 3.85 2.18 6.83
CA ILE A 144 3.50 1.45 5.58
C ILE A 144 2.25 1.98 4.90
N ALA A 145 1.23 2.38 5.65
CA ALA A 145 0.00 2.95 5.09
C ALA A 145 0.27 4.30 4.41
N ALA A 146 1.08 5.17 5.01
CA ALA A 146 1.49 6.44 4.42
C ALA A 146 2.33 6.23 3.15
N GLU A 147 3.23 5.25 3.18
CA GLU A 147 4.05 4.91 2.02
C GLU A 147 3.23 4.35 0.85
N PHE A 148 2.22 3.51 1.12
CA PHE A 148 1.29 3.06 0.07
C PHE A 148 0.41 4.20 -0.44
N GLU A 149 -0.05 5.10 0.41
CA GLU A 149 -0.79 6.29 -0.02
C GLU A 149 0.05 7.19 -0.91
N PHE A 150 1.32 7.38 -0.57
CA PHE A 150 2.27 8.14 -1.37
C PHE A 150 2.51 7.51 -2.74
N ALA A 151 2.65 6.17 -2.82
CA ALA A 151 2.76 5.49 -4.11
C ALA A 151 1.52 5.74 -4.99
N SER A 152 0.31 5.65 -4.42
CA SER A 152 -0.94 5.98 -5.12
C SER A 152 -0.99 7.44 -5.57
N TYR A 153 -0.54 8.36 -4.72
CA TYR A 153 -0.47 9.78 -5.02
C TYR A 153 0.45 10.06 -6.22
N LEU A 154 1.67 9.53 -6.24
CA LEU A 154 2.62 9.73 -7.34
C LEU A 154 2.03 9.30 -8.69
N ILE A 155 1.41 8.13 -8.74
CA ILE A 155 0.74 7.63 -9.95
C ILE A 155 -0.42 8.55 -10.36
N SER A 156 -1.20 9.04 -9.39
CA SER A 156 -2.33 9.93 -9.65
C SER A 156 -1.87 11.30 -10.20
N GLU A 157 -0.74 11.83 -9.70
CA GLU A 157 -0.13 13.07 -10.21
C GLU A 157 0.40 12.87 -11.65
N GLN A 158 1.06 11.73 -11.94
CA GLN A 158 1.48 11.41 -13.31
C GLN A 158 0.30 11.37 -14.29
N LEU A 159 -0.82 10.78 -13.88
CA LEU A 159 -2.04 10.75 -14.70
C LEU A 159 -2.66 12.13 -14.91
N ARG A 160 -2.62 12.99 -13.89
CA ARG A 160 -3.15 14.37 -13.95
C ARG A 160 -2.31 15.27 -14.85
N ASP A 161 -1.00 15.18 -14.70
CA ASP A 161 -0.03 16.10 -15.35
C ASP A 161 0.55 15.51 -16.65
N ARG A 162 -0.11 14.54 -17.26
CA ARG A 162 0.37 13.77 -18.42
C ARG A 162 0.83 14.63 -19.62
N ASP A 163 0.32 15.84 -19.75
CA ASP A 163 0.71 16.76 -20.82
C ASP A 163 1.95 17.61 -20.47
N ASN A 164 2.45 17.52 -19.23
CA ASN A 164 3.65 18.22 -18.76
C ASN A 164 4.83 17.26 -18.64
N SER A 165 5.59 17.11 -19.73
CA SER A 165 6.73 16.17 -19.81
C SER A 165 7.78 16.39 -18.72
N THR A 166 8.09 17.66 -18.37
CA THR A 166 9.06 17.98 -17.32
C THR A 166 8.59 17.50 -15.95
N ARG A 167 7.29 17.72 -15.64
CA ARG A 167 6.70 17.27 -14.38
C ARG A 167 6.66 15.73 -14.30
N ILE A 168 6.27 15.07 -15.40
CA ILE A 168 6.24 13.61 -15.49
C ILE A 168 7.64 13.04 -15.22
N THR A 169 8.69 13.53 -15.90
CA THR A 169 10.06 13.05 -15.68
C THR A 169 10.50 13.20 -14.22
N ALA A 170 10.13 14.30 -13.56
CA ALA A 170 10.44 14.50 -12.15
C ALA A 170 9.71 13.50 -11.25
N LEU A 171 8.39 13.28 -11.50
CA LEU A 171 7.59 12.31 -10.75
C LEU A 171 8.06 10.87 -10.96
N ASP A 172 8.46 10.50 -12.18
CA ASP A 172 9.03 9.18 -12.49
C ASP A 172 10.30 8.92 -11.69
N GLN A 173 11.18 9.92 -11.59
CA GLN A 173 12.40 9.80 -10.80
C GLN A 173 12.10 9.65 -9.31
N ILE A 174 11.17 10.47 -8.77
CA ILE A 174 10.75 10.37 -7.37
C ILE A 174 10.12 8.99 -7.10
N GLN A 175 9.27 8.50 -8.01
CA GLN A 175 8.64 7.18 -7.87
C GLN A 175 9.68 6.06 -7.85
N LYS A 176 10.67 6.13 -8.73
CA LYS A 176 11.77 5.15 -8.77
C LYS A 176 12.58 5.17 -7.48
N ASP A 177 13.00 6.36 -7.04
CA ASP A 177 13.79 6.52 -5.81
C ASP A 177 12.99 6.03 -4.58
N PHE A 178 11.69 6.30 -4.56
CA PHE A 178 10.81 5.83 -3.49
C PHE A 178 10.60 4.31 -3.54
N LEU A 179 10.17 3.75 -4.67
CA LEU A 179 9.85 2.32 -4.75
C LEU A 179 11.10 1.45 -4.58
N ILE A 180 12.15 1.69 -5.39
CA ILE A 180 13.36 0.87 -5.37
C ILE A 180 14.28 1.25 -4.21
N GLY A 181 14.47 2.54 -3.98
CA GLY A 181 15.38 3.05 -2.97
C GLY A 181 14.87 2.93 -1.54
N HIS A 182 13.55 2.84 -1.34
CA HIS A 182 12.95 2.87 -0.02
C HIS A 182 11.93 1.74 0.20
N LEU A 183 10.71 1.80 -0.35
CA LEU A 183 9.60 0.90 -0.02
C LEU A 183 9.94 -0.59 -0.19
N LEU A 184 10.46 -0.98 -1.36
CA LEU A 184 10.76 -2.38 -1.68
C LEU A 184 11.93 -2.97 -0.87
N ARG A 185 12.70 -2.14 -0.16
CA ARG A 185 13.82 -2.62 0.66
C ARG A 185 13.39 -3.19 2.01
N TRP A 186 12.24 -2.81 2.51
CA TRP A 186 11.79 -3.22 3.83
C TRP A 186 10.41 -3.89 3.87
N SER A 187 9.51 -3.46 3.00
CA SER A 187 8.13 -3.97 3.01
C SER A 187 8.03 -5.49 2.82
N PRO A 188 8.89 -6.19 2.05
CA PRO A 188 8.82 -7.65 1.94
C PRO A 188 9.04 -8.37 3.28
N GLU A 189 9.98 -7.90 4.12
CA GLU A 189 10.19 -8.47 5.46
C GLU A 189 9.00 -8.17 6.37
N PHE A 190 8.52 -6.93 6.39
CA PHE A 190 7.35 -6.53 7.15
C PHE A 190 6.12 -7.39 6.79
N LEU A 191 5.78 -7.47 5.52
CA LEU A 191 4.62 -8.21 5.03
C LEU A 191 4.72 -9.71 5.32
N SER A 192 5.93 -10.29 5.22
CA SER A 192 6.16 -11.70 5.58
C SER A 192 5.87 -11.94 7.06
N ARG A 193 6.29 -11.03 7.94
CA ARG A 193 5.99 -11.12 9.38
C ARG A 193 4.49 -10.99 9.66
N VAL A 194 3.81 -10.05 8.98
CA VAL A 194 2.36 -9.92 9.13
C VAL A 194 1.64 -11.20 8.71
N ALA A 195 1.97 -11.77 7.55
CA ALA A 195 1.37 -13.01 7.07
C ALA A 195 1.61 -14.19 8.03
N GLU A 196 2.84 -14.32 8.56
CA GLU A 196 3.22 -15.41 9.46
C GLU A 196 2.56 -15.32 10.84
N PHE A 197 2.49 -14.11 11.40
CA PHE A 197 2.11 -13.95 12.81
C PHE A 197 0.67 -13.47 13.02
N SER A 198 -0.06 -13.11 11.97
CA SER A 198 -1.46 -12.73 12.12
C SER A 198 -2.33 -13.90 12.56
N GLN A 199 -3.20 -13.65 13.54
CA GLN A 199 -4.16 -14.62 14.09
C GLN A 199 -5.52 -14.56 13.41
N ILE A 200 -5.74 -13.58 12.52
CA ILE A 200 -6.99 -13.45 11.77
C ILE A 200 -6.74 -13.42 10.26
N PRO A 201 -7.68 -13.94 9.45
CA PRO A 201 -7.52 -13.98 7.99
C PRO A 201 -7.29 -12.62 7.34
N PHE A 202 -7.84 -11.55 7.91
CA PHE A 202 -7.75 -10.21 7.35
C PHE A 202 -6.31 -9.80 7.05
N TYR A 203 -5.45 -9.70 8.07
CA TYR A 203 -4.07 -9.24 7.88
C TYR A 203 -3.19 -10.26 7.16
N GLN A 204 -3.46 -11.58 7.32
CA GLN A 204 -2.77 -12.60 6.54
C GLN A 204 -2.98 -12.39 5.04
N VAL A 205 -4.24 -12.27 4.63
CA VAL A 205 -4.61 -12.12 3.21
C VAL A 205 -4.13 -10.80 2.66
N VAL A 206 -4.32 -9.69 3.38
CA VAL A 206 -3.85 -8.37 2.94
C VAL A 206 -2.34 -8.34 2.75
N ALA A 207 -1.57 -8.97 3.64
CA ALA A 207 -0.13 -9.07 3.51
C ALA A 207 0.30 -9.91 2.32
N ASP A 208 -0.38 -11.05 2.05
CA ASP A 208 -0.09 -11.89 0.89
C ASP A 208 -0.40 -11.15 -0.43
N LEU A 209 -1.56 -10.48 -0.51
CA LEU A 209 -1.92 -9.64 -1.66
C LEU A 209 -0.89 -8.52 -1.88
N ALA A 210 -0.49 -7.82 -0.82
CA ALA A 210 0.52 -6.78 -0.93
C ALA A 210 1.86 -7.32 -1.45
N ARG A 211 2.30 -8.49 -0.99
CA ARG A 211 3.54 -9.13 -1.46
C ARG A 211 3.46 -9.48 -2.95
N GLU A 212 2.36 -10.09 -3.38
CA GLU A 212 2.16 -10.43 -4.79
C GLU A 212 2.17 -9.18 -5.69
N PHE A 213 1.46 -8.14 -5.27
CA PHE A 213 1.44 -6.87 -5.99
C PHE A 213 2.82 -6.20 -6.06
N LEU A 214 3.59 -6.18 -4.99
CA LEU A 214 4.93 -5.58 -4.99
C LEU A 214 5.94 -6.35 -5.84
N VAL A 215 5.78 -7.66 -6.03
CA VAL A 215 6.56 -8.44 -7.01
C VAL A 215 6.25 -7.95 -8.43
N LEU A 216 4.99 -7.73 -8.76
CA LEU A 216 4.59 -7.18 -10.05
C LEU A 216 5.12 -5.75 -10.26
N GLU A 217 5.08 -4.90 -9.24
CA GLU A 217 5.65 -3.56 -9.27
C GLU A 217 7.15 -3.57 -9.59
N THR A 218 7.90 -4.47 -8.96
CA THR A 218 9.33 -4.65 -9.25
C THR A 218 9.56 -5.00 -10.73
N GLN A 219 8.79 -5.94 -11.27
CA GLN A 219 8.89 -6.33 -12.69
C GLN A 219 8.49 -5.19 -13.64
N HIS A 220 7.51 -4.38 -13.26
CA HIS A 220 7.08 -3.24 -14.04
C HIS A 220 8.18 -2.17 -14.12
N LEU A 221 8.82 -1.86 -13.00
CA LEU A 221 9.92 -0.90 -12.94
C LEU A 221 11.15 -1.35 -13.75
N GLU A 222 11.46 -2.63 -13.75
CA GLU A 222 12.56 -3.19 -14.57
C GLU A 222 12.30 -3.04 -16.07
N LYS A 223 11.04 -3.22 -16.51
CA LYS A 223 10.66 -3.11 -17.94
C LYS A 223 10.66 -1.67 -18.48
N VAL A 224 10.34 -0.70 -17.66
CA VAL A 224 10.28 0.73 -18.05
C VAL A 224 11.68 1.32 -18.20
N HIS A 225 12.72 0.68 -17.65
CA HIS A 225 14.08 1.18 -17.62
C HIS A 225 15.07 0.41 -18.52
N HIS A 226 14.58 -0.53 -19.33
CA HIS A 226 15.29 -1.20 -20.42
C HIS A 226 14.76 -0.76 -21.78
#